data_a51d2ce44d985aaef0ddf56622a1c0d0
#
_entry.id   a51d2ce44d985aaef0ddf56622a1c0d0
#
_cell.length_a   1.000
_cell.length_b   1.000
_cell.length_c   1.000
_cell.angle_alpha   90.00
_cell.angle_beta   90.00
_cell.angle_gamma   90.00
#
_symmetry.space_group_name_H-M   'P 1'
#
loop_
_entity.id
_entity.type
_entity.pdbx_description
1 polymer ?
#
loop_
_entity_poly.entity_id
_entity_poly.type
_entity_poly.pdbx_seq_one_letter_code
_entity_poly.pdbx_strand_id
1 'polypeptide(L)' 'MPYHIKKTSVLGNAVPVDGTEYYAGDNKWTNVYENRKVYANESDANAQKATTVSRTIGDKTYTYTPSWFKNSTVVEE' A
#
# COMPACT_ATOMS: atom_id res chain seq x y z
N MET A 1 12.45 -15.02 4.56
CA MET A 1 11.20 -14.69 5.26
C MET A 1 10.31 -13.89 4.32
N PRO A 2 9.06 -14.28 4.12
CA PRO A 2 8.19 -13.49 3.25
C PRO A 2 7.71 -12.20 3.94
N TYR A 3 7.27 -11.26 3.12
CA TYR A 3 6.82 -9.94 3.57
C TYR A 3 5.54 -9.54 2.86
N HIS A 4 4.74 -8.72 3.50
CA HIS A 4 3.58 -8.12 2.85
C HIS A 4 3.43 -6.66 3.30
N ILE A 5 2.57 -5.91 2.61
CA ILE A 5 2.33 -4.50 2.91
C ILE A 5 0.91 -4.39 3.46
N LYS A 6 0.78 -3.75 4.62
CA LYS A 6 -0.52 -3.50 5.23
C LYS A 6 -0.68 -2.04 5.60
N LYS A 7 -1.90 -1.60 5.70
CA LYS A 7 -2.23 -0.28 6.23
C LYS A 7 -3.52 -0.35 7.03
N THR A 8 -3.69 0.62 7.91
CA THR A 8 -4.98 0.78 8.58
C THR A 8 -5.90 1.56 7.65
N SER A 9 -7.09 1.05 7.43
CA SER A 9 -8.06 1.75 6.59
C SER A 9 -8.47 3.05 7.24
N VAL A 10 -8.30 4.16 6.52
CA VAL A 10 -8.62 5.49 7.04
C VAL A 10 -9.83 6.01 6.28
N LEU A 11 -10.93 5.31 6.37
CA LEU A 11 -12.16 5.72 5.69
C LEU A 11 -13.08 6.43 6.66
N GLY A 12 -12.68 7.64 7.03
CA GLY A 12 -13.54 8.53 7.77
C GLY A 12 -14.18 7.87 8.98
N ASN A 13 -15.48 7.92 9.03
CA ASN A 13 -16.23 7.46 10.19
C ASN A 13 -16.60 5.99 10.15
N ALA A 14 -16.38 5.35 9.04
CA ALA A 14 -16.76 3.96 8.88
C ALA A 14 -15.55 3.08 9.17
N VAL A 15 -15.13 3.05 10.41
CA VAL A 15 -13.99 2.24 10.81
C VAL A 15 -14.48 0.81 10.95
N PRO A 16 -14.05 -0.11 10.05
CA PRO A 16 -14.33 -1.53 10.26
C PRO A 16 -13.70 -1.97 11.58
N VAL A 17 -14.21 -3.03 12.13
CA VAL A 17 -13.79 -3.47 13.45
C VAL A 17 -12.27 -3.64 13.55
N ASP A 18 -11.59 -4.03 12.49
CA ASP A 18 -10.15 -4.10 12.57
C ASP A 18 -9.43 -3.18 11.56
N GLY A 19 -10.13 -2.66 10.59
CA GLY A 19 -9.62 -1.61 9.71
C GLY A 19 -8.35 -1.91 8.94
N THR A 20 -7.88 -3.14 8.92
CA THR A 20 -6.63 -3.49 8.27
C THR A 20 -6.86 -3.88 6.83
N GLU A 21 -6.07 -3.30 5.94
CA GLU A 21 -6.06 -3.65 4.52
C GLU A 21 -4.67 -4.10 4.11
N TYR A 22 -4.62 -5.05 3.19
CA TYR A 22 -3.38 -5.60 2.65
C TYR A 22 -3.26 -5.28 1.18
N TYR A 23 -2.03 -4.97 0.75
CA TYR A 23 -1.81 -4.71 -0.67
C TYR A 23 -1.91 -6.01 -1.46
N ALA A 24 -2.77 -6.01 -2.48
CA ALA A 24 -3.03 -7.21 -3.29
C ALA A 24 -2.33 -7.17 -4.65
N GLY A 25 -1.56 -6.13 -4.94
CA GLY A 25 -0.95 -5.93 -6.25
C GLY A 25 -1.84 -5.12 -7.18
N ASP A 26 -1.29 -4.65 -8.29
CA ASP A 26 -2.02 -3.92 -9.33
C ASP A 26 -2.82 -2.72 -8.79
N ASN A 27 -2.25 -2.01 -7.81
CA ASN A 27 -2.88 -0.85 -7.16
C ASN A 27 -4.20 -1.18 -6.46
N LYS A 28 -4.33 -2.42 -5.98
CA LYS A 28 -5.54 -2.85 -5.28
C LYS A 28 -5.23 -3.21 -3.84
N TRP A 29 -6.19 -2.95 -2.97
CA TRP A 29 -6.12 -3.28 -1.56
C TRP A 29 -7.26 -4.22 -1.20
N THR A 30 -7.00 -5.12 -0.28
CA THR A 30 -8.00 -6.11 0.16
C THR A 30 -7.98 -6.25 1.67
N ASN A 31 -9.14 -6.50 2.24
CA ASN A 31 -9.23 -6.84 3.66
C ASN A 31 -9.14 -8.35 3.90
N VAL A 32 -8.96 -9.12 2.85
CA VAL A 32 -8.84 -10.57 2.94
C VAL A 32 -7.35 -10.94 3.00
N TYR A 33 -6.91 -11.47 4.12
CA TYR A 33 -5.49 -11.78 4.36
C TYR A 33 -4.92 -12.71 3.29
N GLU A 34 -5.69 -13.71 2.86
CA GLU A 34 -5.24 -14.68 1.89
C GLU A 34 -5.00 -14.09 0.49
N ASN A 35 -5.59 -12.94 0.22
CA ASN A 35 -5.45 -12.28 -1.07
C ASN A 35 -4.32 -11.25 -1.11
N ARG A 36 -3.57 -11.13 -0.02
CA ARG A 36 -2.46 -10.18 0.03
C ARG A 36 -1.35 -10.62 -0.92
N LYS A 37 -0.62 -9.65 -1.45
CA LYS A 37 0.56 -9.94 -2.24
C LYS A 37 1.74 -10.21 -1.31
N VAL A 38 2.41 -11.32 -1.54
CA VAL A 38 3.56 -11.73 -0.73
C VAL A 38 4.83 -11.47 -1.51
N TYR A 39 5.80 -10.85 -0.84
CA TYR A 39 7.11 -10.56 -1.41
C TYR A 39 8.15 -11.47 -0.75
N ALA A 40 9.04 -12.02 -1.54
CA ALA A 40 10.09 -12.90 -1.02
C ALA A 40 11.16 -12.12 -0.27
N ASN A 41 11.39 -10.87 -0.65
CA ASN A 41 12.42 -10.03 -0.08
C ASN A 41 11.85 -8.72 0.45
N GLU A 42 12.39 -8.26 1.58
CA GLU A 42 11.97 -6.99 2.16
C GLU A 42 12.24 -5.83 1.19
N SER A 43 13.35 -5.88 0.45
CA SER A 43 13.68 -4.83 -0.51
C SER A 43 12.62 -4.70 -1.60
N ASP A 44 12.01 -5.79 -2.02
CA ASP A 44 10.96 -5.75 -3.02
C ASP A 44 9.68 -5.11 -2.46
N ALA A 45 9.34 -5.43 -1.23
CA ALA A 45 8.19 -4.81 -0.57
C ALA A 45 8.42 -3.31 -0.34
N ASN A 46 9.63 -2.94 0.07
CA ASN A 46 9.97 -1.53 0.25
C ASN A 46 9.96 -0.78 -1.07
N ALA A 47 10.41 -1.41 -2.16
CA ALA A 47 10.36 -0.80 -3.48
C ALA A 47 8.92 -0.53 -3.93
N GLN A 48 8.03 -1.46 -3.64
CA GLN A 48 6.61 -1.27 -3.95
C GLN A 48 6.03 -0.11 -3.14
N LYS A 49 6.37 -0.05 -1.87
CA LYS A 49 5.90 1.02 -0.99
C LYS A 49 6.44 2.38 -1.41
N ALA A 50 7.62 2.42 -2.04
CA ALA A 50 8.25 3.64 -2.52
C ALA A 50 7.78 4.06 -3.91
N THR A 51 6.85 3.33 -4.51
CA THR A 51 6.33 3.64 -5.84
C THR A 51 5.71 5.03 -5.85
N THR A 52 6.05 5.82 -6.87
CA THR A 52 5.50 7.15 -7.04
C THR A 52 4.55 7.17 -8.22
N VAL A 53 3.66 8.15 -8.20
CA VAL A 53 2.78 8.42 -9.33
C VAL A 53 3.01 9.85 -9.79
N SER A 54 2.79 10.10 -11.06
CA SER A 54 2.95 11.43 -11.64
C SER A 54 1.60 11.97 -12.08
N ARG A 55 1.39 13.24 -11.83
CA ARG A 55 0.19 13.92 -12.28
C ARG A 55 0.57 15.23 -12.93
N THR A 56 0.01 15.47 -14.12
CA THR A 56 0.25 16.71 -14.85
C THR A 56 -0.95 17.63 -14.67
N ILE A 57 -0.68 18.84 -14.21
CA ILE A 57 -1.70 19.89 -14.08
C ILE A 57 -1.19 21.11 -14.82
N GLY A 58 -1.83 21.44 -15.94
CA GLY A 58 -1.34 22.49 -16.82
C GLY A 58 0.00 22.11 -17.43
N ASP A 59 1.02 22.96 -17.22
CA ASP A 59 2.37 22.72 -17.72
C ASP A 59 3.28 22.02 -16.73
N LYS A 60 2.77 21.72 -15.53
CA LYS A 60 3.62 21.20 -14.46
C LYS A 60 3.30 19.77 -14.17
N THR A 61 4.34 18.96 -14.00
CA THR A 61 4.22 17.57 -13.62
C THR A 61 4.65 17.41 -12.17
N TYR A 62 3.79 16.80 -11.37
CA TYR A 62 4.06 16.52 -9.96
C TYR A 62 4.23 15.03 -9.79
N THR A 63 5.28 14.65 -9.06
CA THR A 63 5.55 13.26 -8.71
C THR A 63 5.43 13.12 -7.20
N TYR A 64 4.67 12.16 -6.74
CA TYR A 64 4.46 11.97 -5.30
C TYR A 64 4.20 10.52 -4.97
N THR A 65 4.43 10.17 -3.71
CA THR A 65 4.09 8.85 -3.19
C THR A 65 2.64 8.87 -2.74
N PRO A 66 1.79 7.96 -3.24
CA PRO A 66 0.39 7.94 -2.81
C PRO A 66 0.27 7.75 -1.29
N SER A 67 -0.73 8.40 -0.70
CA SER A 67 -0.93 8.34 0.74
C SER A 67 -1.15 6.91 1.25
N TRP A 68 -1.77 6.05 0.44
CA TRP A 68 -1.98 4.67 0.84
C TRP A 68 -0.68 3.90 0.99
N PHE A 69 0.35 4.21 0.22
CA PHE A 69 1.68 3.64 0.43
C PHE A 69 2.43 4.35 1.53
N LYS A 70 2.29 5.66 1.61
CA LYS A 70 2.98 6.45 2.63
C LYS A 70 2.58 6.04 4.03
N ASN A 71 1.31 5.68 4.22
CA ASN A 71 0.78 5.28 5.52
C ASN A 71 0.80 3.77 5.74
N SER A 72 1.41 3.03 4.83
CA SER A 72 1.49 1.58 4.93
C SER A 72 2.75 1.12 5.66
N THR A 73 2.78 -0.14 6.05
CA THR A 73 3.89 -0.75 6.76
C THR A 73 4.24 -2.08 6.10
N VAL A 74 5.53 -2.34 5.93
CA VAL A 74 6.03 -3.65 5.48
C VAL A 74 6.12 -4.56 6.70
N VAL A 75 5.54 -5.74 6.59
CA VAL A 75 5.48 -6.70 7.70
C VAL A 75 6.16 -7.99 7.29
N GLU A 76 7.01 -8.49 8.16
CA GLU A 76 7.62 -9.81 8.02
C GLU A 76 6.65 -10.87 8.51
N GLU A 77 6.49 -11.92 7.70
CA GLU A 77 5.59 -13.02 8.05
C GLU A 77 6.27 -14.16 8.79
#